data_713559668a53f38f2b3c0cd686088264
#
_entry.id   713559668a53f38f2b3c0cd686088264
#
_cell.length_a   1.000
_cell.length_b   1.000
_cell.length_c   1.000
_cell.angle_alpha   90.00
_cell.angle_beta   90.00
_cell.angle_gamma   90.00
#
_symmetry.space_group_name_H-M   'P 1'
#
loop_
_entity.id
_entity.type
_entity.pdbx_description
1 polymer ?
#
loop_
_entity_poly.entity_id
_entity_poly.type
_entity_poly.pdbx_seq_one_letter_code
_entity_poly.pdbx_strand_id
1 'polypeptide(L)'
;MKTAIIYYSKHGTTERVAHLIGEKLSPELEYISLKEFHNPDIQGYDRIILGTSIYAGHPGRLMSKFCNKNRAQLEQKIIALFICGMNDTQEVEQLKKAFPEYLRSNAVAEAILGGVFLFGMAITFL
;
A
#
# COMPACT_ATOMS: atom_id res chain seq x y z
N MET A 1 7.35 15.89 -8.32
CA MET A 1 6.41 15.26 -7.36
C MET A 1 7.11 14.13 -6.64
N LYS A 2 7.16 14.21 -5.33
CA LYS A 2 7.88 13.20 -4.56
C LYS A 2 6.96 12.07 -4.14
N THR A 3 7.39 10.85 -4.35
CA THR A 3 6.58 9.67 -4.12
C THR A 3 7.24 8.70 -3.13
N ALA A 4 6.45 8.10 -2.27
CA ALA A 4 6.90 7.03 -1.40
C ALA A 4 5.99 5.83 -1.51
N ILE A 5 6.55 4.64 -1.41
CA ILE A 5 5.78 3.42 -1.24
C ILE A 5 6.00 3.01 0.22
N ILE A 6 4.92 3.01 0.98
CA ILE A 6 4.95 2.65 2.38
C ILE A 6 4.22 1.31 2.53
N TYR A 7 4.89 0.32 3.06
CA TYR A 7 4.34 -1.02 3.04
C TYR A 7 4.56 -1.78 4.34
N TYR A 8 3.68 -2.74 4.58
CA TYR A 8 3.87 -3.73 5.63
C TYR A 8 3.93 -5.10 4.95
N SER A 9 5.03 -5.82 5.16
CA SER A 9 5.21 -7.13 4.57
C SER A 9 5.52 -8.14 5.66
N LYS A 10 4.67 -9.16 5.79
CA LYS A 10 4.90 -10.17 6.81
C LYS A 10 5.97 -11.17 6.41
N HIS A 11 5.93 -11.64 5.18
CA HIS A 11 6.85 -12.66 4.71
C HIS A 11 7.67 -12.26 3.47
N GLY A 12 7.72 -11.00 3.14
CA GLY A 12 8.52 -10.50 2.05
C GLY A 12 7.83 -10.34 0.70
N THR A 13 6.64 -10.89 0.53
CA THR A 13 5.94 -10.79 -0.75
C THR A 13 5.52 -9.36 -1.06
N THR A 14 4.94 -8.68 -0.07
CA THR A 14 4.50 -7.30 -0.27
C THR A 14 5.69 -6.39 -0.55
N GLU A 15 6.81 -6.66 0.10
CA GLU A 15 8.02 -5.89 -0.15
C GLU A 15 8.51 -6.07 -1.59
N ARG A 16 8.50 -7.30 -2.10
CA ARG A 16 8.90 -7.55 -3.48
C ARG A 16 7.97 -6.86 -4.46
N VAL A 17 6.67 -6.89 -4.18
CA VAL A 17 5.68 -6.22 -5.03
C VAL A 17 5.90 -4.71 -5.00
N ALA A 18 6.16 -4.15 -3.82
CA ALA A 18 6.43 -2.73 -3.70
C ALA A 18 7.62 -2.32 -4.58
N HIS A 19 8.69 -3.11 -4.57
CA HIS A 19 9.85 -2.80 -5.39
C HIS A 19 9.57 -2.95 -6.88
N LEU A 20 8.76 -3.94 -7.27
CA LEU A 20 8.39 -4.09 -8.66
C LEU A 20 7.56 -2.91 -9.16
N ILE A 21 6.62 -2.45 -8.34
CA ILE A 21 5.82 -1.28 -8.68
C ILE A 21 6.73 -0.05 -8.81
N GLY A 22 7.58 0.14 -7.83
CA GLY A 22 8.44 1.33 -7.80
C GLY A 22 9.41 1.40 -8.96
N GLU A 23 9.98 0.26 -9.35
CA GLU A 23 10.91 0.24 -10.47
C GLU A 23 10.27 0.71 -11.76
N LYS A 24 8.98 0.51 -11.90
CA LYS A 24 8.28 0.92 -13.11
C LYS A 24 7.75 2.34 -13.06
N LEU A 25 7.73 2.94 -11.88
CA LEU A 25 7.21 4.29 -11.76
C LEU A 25 8.28 5.37 -11.82
N SER A 26 9.28 5.26 -10.99
CA SER A 26 10.30 6.30 -10.91
C SER A 26 11.50 5.80 -10.14
N PRO A 27 12.71 6.06 -10.62
CA PRO A 27 13.90 5.67 -9.87
C PRO A 27 14.10 6.51 -8.61
N GLU A 28 13.38 7.61 -8.48
CA GLU A 28 13.57 8.49 -7.34
C GLU A 28 12.60 8.28 -6.20
N LEU A 29 11.69 7.34 -6.30
CA LEU A 29 10.76 7.14 -5.21
C LEU A 29 11.42 6.43 -4.03
N GLU A 30 10.88 6.63 -2.86
CA GLU A 30 11.42 6.02 -1.66
C GLU A 30 10.55 4.88 -1.17
N TYR A 31 11.21 3.87 -0.58
CA TYR A 31 10.53 2.70 -0.04
C TYR A 31 10.63 2.74 1.47
N ILE A 32 9.51 2.63 2.16
CA ILE A 32 9.48 2.68 3.61
C ILE A 32 8.77 1.46 4.17
N SER A 33 9.47 0.66 4.96
CA SER A 33 8.90 -0.51 5.60
C SER A 33 8.38 -0.12 6.98
N LEU A 34 7.10 -0.38 7.24
CA LEU A 34 6.52 -0.10 8.54
C LEU A 34 7.04 -1.02 9.63
N LYS A 35 7.67 -2.13 9.28
CA LYS A 35 8.33 -2.95 10.28
C LYS A 35 9.56 -2.24 10.86
N GLU A 36 10.24 -1.48 10.03
CA GLU A 36 11.43 -0.77 10.46
C GLU A 36 11.11 0.62 11.01
N PHE A 37 10.15 1.29 10.40
CA PHE A 37 9.77 2.63 10.83
C PHE A 37 8.26 2.66 11.02
N HIS A 38 7.82 2.49 12.27
CA HIS A 38 6.39 2.34 12.56
C HIS A 38 5.58 3.61 12.26
N ASN A 39 6.19 4.76 12.35
CA ASN A 39 5.49 6.00 12.08
C ASN A 39 6.39 6.98 11.33
N PRO A 40 6.65 6.71 10.05
CA PRO A 40 7.53 7.57 9.28
C PRO A 40 6.92 8.95 9.04
N ASP A 41 7.77 9.95 8.88
CA ASP A 41 7.33 11.30 8.55
C ASP A 41 7.01 11.36 7.06
N ILE A 42 5.78 11.69 6.73
CA ILE A 42 5.34 11.71 5.34
C ILE A 42 5.09 13.10 4.79
N GLN A 43 5.47 14.12 5.53
CA GLN A 43 5.16 15.48 5.15
C GLN A 43 5.74 15.88 3.78
N GLY A 44 6.88 15.38 3.44
CA GLY A 44 7.55 15.76 2.19
C GLY A 44 7.08 15.05 0.93
N TYR A 45 6.09 14.15 1.03
CA TYR A 45 5.65 13.40 -0.14
C TYR A 45 4.30 13.88 -0.66
N ASP A 46 4.18 13.97 -1.98
CA ASP A 46 2.94 14.37 -2.63
C ASP A 46 2.09 13.17 -3.00
N ARG A 47 2.72 12.05 -3.30
CA ARG A 47 2.05 10.81 -3.65
C ARG A 47 2.52 9.71 -2.73
N ILE A 48 1.58 8.91 -2.25
CA ILE A 48 1.90 7.78 -1.39
C ILE A 48 1.18 6.54 -1.86
N ILE A 49 1.92 5.48 -2.05
CA ILE A 49 1.37 4.18 -2.39
C ILE A 49 1.47 3.34 -1.12
N LEU A 50 0.32 2.87 -0.63
CA LEU A 50 0.27 2.07 0.58
C LEU A 50 0.01 0.62 0.22
N GLY A 51 0.84 -0.27 0.71
CA GLY A 51 0.69 -1.68 0.44
C GLY A 51 0.80 -2.51 1.70
N THR A 52 -0.05 -3.51 1.83
CA THR A 52 -0.01 -4.37 3.00
C THR A 52 -0.32 -5.81 2.64
N SER A 53 0.23 -6.74 3.43
CA SER A 53 -0.08 -8.14 3.27
C SER A 53 -1.29 -8.50 4.10
N ILE A 54 -2.05 -9.47 3.60
CA ILE A 54 -3.16 -10.06 4.32
C ILE A 54 -2.75 -11.46 4.70
N TYR A 55 -2.80 -11.78 5.98
CA TYR A 55 -2.42 -13.10 6.45
C TYR A 55 -3.56 -13.66 7.28
N ALA A 56 -3.99 -14.86 6.95
CA ALA A 56 -5.12 -15.51 7.64
C ALA A 56 -6.36 -14.61 7.69
N GLY A 57 -6.56 -13.83 6.62
CA GLY A 57 -7.71 -12.93 6.54
C GLY A 57 -7.59 -11.63 7.29
N HIS A 58 -6.43 -11.35 7.88
CA HIS A 58 -6.26 -10.14 8.67
C HIS A 58 -5.16 -9.24 8.13
N PRO A 59 -5.40 -7.94 8.04
CA PRO A 59 -4.37 -6.99 7.64
C PRO A 59 -3.41 -6.74 8.79
N GLY A 60 -2.27 -6.17 8.48
CA GLY A 60 -1.29 -5.86 9.49
C GLY A 60 -1.72 -4.69 10.38
N ARG A 61 -1.48 -4.82 11.68
CA ARG A 61 -1.81 -3.76 12.61
C ARG A 61 -1.02 -2.50 12.39
N LEU A 62 0.21 -2.62 11.96
CA LEU A 62 1.06 -1.45 11.73
C LEU A 62 0.50 -0.55 10.65
N MET A 63 -0.07 -1.14 9.59
CA MET A 63 -0.66 -0.35 8.53
C MET A 63 -1.91 0.38 9.03
N SER A 64 -2.77 -0.29 9.79
CA SER A 64 -3.96 0.33 10.34
C SER A 64 -3.61 1.49 11.27
N LYS A 65 -2.62 1.29 12.12
CA LYS A 65 -2.18 2.35 13.03
C LYS A 65 -1.62 3.54 12.26
N PHE A 66 -0.81 3.26 11.25
CA PHE A 66 -0.22 4.32 10.45
C PHE A 66 -1.30 5.14 9.76
N CYS A 67 -2.28 4.48 9.15
CA CYS A 67 -3.36 5.17 8.45
C CYS A 67 -4.21 6.02 9.40
N ASN A 68 -4.50 5.51 10.58
CA ASN A 68 -5.30 6.26 11.53
C ASN A 68 -4.54 7.47 12.07
N LYS A 69 -3.26 7.31 12.33
CA LYS A 69 -2.47 8.37 12.91
C LYS A 69 -2.19 9.50 11.92
N ASN A 70 -2.10 9.18 10.65
CA ASN A 70 -1.73 10.17 9.64
C ASN A 70 -2.89 10.60 8.75
N ARG A 71 -4.10 10.44 9.23
CA ARG A 71 -5.28 10.72 8.41
C ARG A 71 -5.29 12.11 7.79
N ALA A 72 -5.03 13.13 8.58
CA ALA A 72 -5.09 14.50 8.08
C ALA A 72 -4.12 14.75 6.93
N GLN A 73 -2.93 14.16 6.99
CA GLN A 73 -1.97 14.33 5.93
C GLN A 73 -2.31 13.46 4.72
N LEU A 74 -2.75 12.23 4.95
CA LEU A 74 -3.07 11.33 3.85
C LEU A 74 -4.25 11.81 3.03
N GLU A 75 -5.19 12.48 3.66
CA GLU A 75 -6.35 13.02 2.94
C GLU A 75 -5.97 14.11 1.93
N GLN A 76 -4.80 14.70 2.07
CA GLN A 76 -4.36 15.76 1.18
C GLN A 76 -3.38 15.30 0.12
N LYS A 77 -3.11 14.01 0.03
CA LYS A 77 -2.11 13.48 -0.89
C LYS A 77 -2.76 12.60 -1.94
N ILE A 78 -2.03 12.35 -3.02
CA ILE A 78 -2.47 11.40 -4.03
C ILE A 78 -2.17 10.00 -3.49
N ILE A 79 -3.19 9.18 -3.37
CA ILE A 79 -3.08 7.87 -2.73
C ILE A 79 -3.39 6.75 -3.70
N ALA A 80 -2.57 5.71 -3.67
CA ALA A 80 -2.88 4.45 -4.33
C ALA A 80 -2.70 3.33 -3.31
N LEU A 81 -3.48 2.29 -3.42
CA LEU A 81 -3.51 1.22 -2.44
C LEU A 81 -3.32 -0.13 -3.10
N PHE A 82 -2.59 -1.03 -2.44
CA PHE A 82 -2.57 -2.41 -2.90
C PHE A 82 -2.51 -3.37 -1.72
N ILE A 83 -3.00 -4.57 -1.91
CA ILE A 83 -2.87 -5.63 -0.94
C ILE A 83 -2.34 -6.88 -1.63
N CYS A 84 -1.62 -7.69 -0.87
CA CYS A 84 -1.16 -8.98 -1.32
C CYS A 84 -1.79 -10.04 -0.42
N GLY A 85 -2.54 -10.94 -1.00
CA GLY A 85 -3.22 -11.96 -0.23
C GLY A 85 -3.40 -13.23 -1.01
N MET A 86 -3.74 -14.30 -0.30
CA MET A 86 -3.85 -15.62 -0.91
C MET A 86 -5.27 -16.08 -1.13
N ASN A 87 -6.24 -15.39 -0.57
CA ASN A 87 -7.62 -15.84 -0.64
C ASN A 87 -8.38 -15.11 -1.74
N ASP A 88 -8.55 -15.76 -2.86
CA ASP A 88 -9.17 -15.13 -4.02
C ASP A 88 -10.66 -14.88 -3.90
N THR A 89 -11.34 -15.56 -3.01
CA THR A 89 -12.78 -15.45 -2.96
C THR A 89 -13.29 -14.27 -2.15
N GLN A 90 -12.42 -13.58 -1.42
CA GLN A 90 -12.84 -12.48 -0.58
C GLN A 90 -11.98 -11.25 -0.79
N GLU A 91 -11.52 -11.05 -2.02
CA GLU A 91 -10.60 -9.95 -2.32
C GLU A 91 -11.12 -8.58 -1.95
N VAL A 92 -12.35 -8.29 -2.32
CA VAL A 92 -12.93 -6.96 -2.03
C VAL A 92 -13.06 -6.75 -0.53
N GLU A 93 -13.48 -7.79 0.19
CA GLU A 93 -13.60 -7.68 1.63
C GLU A 93 -12.25 -7.50 2.31
N GLN A 94 -11.22 -8.15 1.77
CA GLN A 94 -9.88 -7.99 2.30
C GLN A 94 -9.37 -6.56 2.11
N LEU A 95 -9.64 -5.97 0.96
CA LEU A 95 -9.24 -4.59 0.71
C LEU A 95 -9.96 -3.65 1.67
N LYS A 96 -11.26 -3.88 1.92
CA LYS A 96 -12.03 -3.06 2.82
C LYS A 96 -11.51 -3.15 4.25
N LYS A 97 -11.02 -4.31 4.65
CA LYS A 97 -10.47 -4.47 5.99
C LYS A 97 -9.07 -3.87 6.12
N ALA A 98 -8.32 -3.90 5.04
CA ALA A 98 -6.93 -3.46 5.08
C ALA A 98 -6.80 -1.94 5.22
N PHE A 99 -7.70 -1.20 4.59
CA PHE A 99 -7.60 0.25 4.58
C PHE A 99 -8.91 0.91 4.96
N PRO A 100 -8.85 2.02 5.71
CA PRO A 100 -10.08 2.73 6.08
C PRO A 100 -10.76 3.36 4.89
N GLU A 101 -12.06 3.59 5.01
CA GLU A 101 -12.85 4.09 3.91
C GLU A 101 -12.40 5.45 3.40
N TYR A 102 -11.89 6.31 4.26
CA TYR A 102 -11.45 7.62 3.81
C TYR A 102 -10.33 7.52 2.77
N LEU A 103 -9.50 6.47 2.85
CA LEU A 103 -8.46 6.26 1.86
C LEU A 103 -9.02 5.60 0.61
N ARG A 104 -9.89 4.61 0.78
CA ARG A 104 -10.44 3.89 -0.37
C ARG A 104 -11.28 4.81 -1.26
N SER A 105 -12.02 5.72 -0.66
CA SER A 105 -12.86 6.61 -1.46
C SER A 105 -12.05 7.70 -2.17
N ASN A 106 -10.84 8.00 -1.70
CA ASN A 106 -10.01 9.02 -2.31
C ASN A 106 -8.86 8.46 -3.13
N ALA A 107 -8.67 7.16 -3.14
CA ALA A 107 -7.56 6.56 -3.85
C ALA A 107 -7.74 6.69 -5.36
N VAL A 108 -6.66 7.02 -6.05
CA VAL A 108 -6.70 7.09 -7.50
C VAL A 108 -6.58 5.71 -8.12
N ALA A 109 -6.14 4.72 -7.36
CA ALA A 109 -6.05 3.35 -7.84
C ALA A 109 -6.00 2.38 -6.69
N GLU A 110 -6.52 1.18 -6.91
CA GLU A 110 -6.46 0.10 -5.95
C GLU A 110 -6.11 -1.18 -6.69
N ALA A 111 -5.31 -2.03 -6.09
CA ALA A 111 -4.95 -3.32 -6.69
C ALA A 111 -4.95 -4.41 -5.65
N ILE A 112 -5.37 -5.59 -6.07
CA ILE A 112 -5.36 -6.77 -5.24
C ILE A 112 -4.48 -7.78 -5.96
N LEU A 113 -3.36 -8.15 -5.33
CA LEU A 113 -2.38 -8.99 -5.97
C LEU A 113 -2.24 -10.29 -5.19
N GLY A 114 -2.46 -11.38 -5.86
CA GLY A 114 -2.34 -12.69 -5.24
C GLY A 114 -1.12 -13.37 -5.77
N GLY A 115 -0.33 -13.86 -4.88
CA GLY A 115 0.77 -14.67 -5.28
C GLY A 115 1.69 -14.05 -6.23
N VAL A 116 1.83 -14.66 -7.34
CA VAL A 116 2.85 -14.41 -8.07
C VAL A 116 2.85 -13.45 -9.09
N PHE A 117 2.01 -12.86 -9.37
CA PHE A 117 2.13 -12.04 -10.37
C PHE A 117 1.23 -11.14 -10.71
N LEU A 118 1.26 -10.67 -11.47
CA LEU A 118 0.62 -9.95 -11.85
C LEU A 118 0.50 -8.78 -11.99
N PHE A 119 0.94 -8.31 -12.37
CA PHE A 119 1.16 -7.19 -12.20
C PHE A 119 1.11 -6.23 -13.21
N GLY A 120 1.30 -6.29 -14.25
CA GLY A 120 1.20 -5.33 -15.24
C GLY A 120 0.07 -4.40 -15.00
N MET A 121 -1.00 -4.86 -14.40
CA MET A 121 -2.03 -4.04 -14.16
C MET A 121 -1.84 -3.10 -13.10
N ALA A 122 -1.19 -3.43 -12.09
CA ALA A 122 -1.07 -2.59 -10.92
C ALA A 122 -0.37 -1.28 -11.19
N ILE A 123 0.38 -1.20 -12.27
CA ILE A 123 1.14 -0.01 -12.47
C ILE A 123 0.65 0.89 -13.56
N THR A 124 -0.40 0.54 -14.24
CA THR A 124 -0.90 1.37 -15.31
C THR A 124 -1.61 2.61 -14.82
N PHE A 125 -1.91 2.66 -13.53
CA PHE A 125 -2.69 3.77 -13.02
C PHE A 125 -1.87 5.01 -12.70
N LEU A 126 -0.60 4.92 -12.71
CA LEU A 126 0.23 6.07 -12.37
C LEU A 126 0.93 6.64 -13.57
#